data_170d79294692094e530a782c92ecaf97
#
_entry.id   170d79294692094e530a782c92ecaf97
#
_cell.length_a   1.000
_cell.length_b   1.000
_cell.length_c   1.000
_cell.angle_alpha   90.00
_cell.angle_beta   90.00
_cell.angle_gamma   90.00
#
_symmetry.space_group_name_H-M   'P 1'
#
loop_
_entity.id
_entity.type
_entity.pdbx_description
1 polymer ?
#
loop_
_entity_poly.entity_id
_entity_poly.type
_entity_poly.pdbx_seq_one_letter_code
_entity_poly.pdbx_strand_id
1 'polypeptide(L)'
;MNIKASKFKKYSPLLLLAITVVFSGCSKSKPFVPTPTPPATNTGDPAQYGTPYATVPATKDIVMYEVNIKTFPNANFAGVESRLDSIKALGVNVIWLMPIYPIGMGNKEVGSPYSVQNYEGVNSAFGTLDDLRNLVTQAHTLGMAVILDWEANGTSWDNAWITSNPSWYIQSGGTIQQLATYTDVAALNFSNPTMRLALIKAKKYWVFTANVDGYRCDFADNPPSDFWTQALDTLNTITTHKLIYLAEGTASAEISSGFQLDYAFNYYGSIKSLFAGTSTPGSLFATNSTEIGSIPASGTKLRYITNHDDASSDGSTITEYGGKQGALAAFAIVSYMGGVPLIYSSQEVGYPNPINFFNNVAVDYTANPDMVAAYKQILGFRAAHEAIKTGILTQYNDANIVAFEKTSGIDDVLVLVNTKNAAETFSVPAALQGTTWVNGYTGANVTFSTQYTIQPYSYLAFKR
;
A
#
# COMPACT_ATOMS: atom_id res chain seq x y z
N MET A 1 28.07 -24.26 -18.25
CA MET A 1 28.97 -24.68 -17.17
C MET A 1 28.11 -25.32 -16.09
N ASN A 2 28.17 -26.65 -16.01
CA ASN A 2 27.30 -27.49 -15.17
C ASN A 2 27.67 -27.40 -13.69
N ILE A 3 26.72 -27.17 -12.79
CA ILE A 3 26.88 -27.43 -11.37
C ILE A 3 25.78 -28.41 -10.91
N LYS A 4 26.27 -29.52 -10.37
CA LYS A 4 25.54 -30.74 -10.02
C LYS A 4 24.66 -30.60 -8.79
N ALA A 5 23.51 -31.27 -8.84
CA ALA A 5 22.64 -31.54 -7.71
C ALA A 5 23.31 -32.47 -6.68
N SER A 6 23.19 -32.16 -5.40
CA SER A 6 23.62 -32.99 -4.27
C SER A 6 22.38 -33.62 -3.61
N LYS A 7 22.48 -34.96 -3.43
CA LYS A 7 21.42 -35.85 -2.95
C LYS A 7 21.22 -35.77 -1.45
N PHE A 8 20.00 -35.65 -0.97
CA PHE A 8 19.64 -35.92 0.43
C PHE A 8 19.31 -37.42 0.66
N LYS A 9 19.96 -37.99 1.65
CA LYS A 9 19.71 -39.35 2.14
C LYS A 9 18.52 -39.38 3.09
N LYS A 10 17.66 -40.39 2.85
CA LYS A 10 16.56 -40.81 3.73
C LYS A 10 17.12 -41.52 4.99
N TYR A 11 16.57 -41.19 6.16
CA TYR A 11 16.64 -42.07 7.33
C TYR A 11 15.22 -42.47 7.78
N SER A 12 15.04 -43.74 8.03
CA SER A 12 13.81 -44.44 8.46
C SER A 12 13.72 -44.45 10.00
N PRO A 13 12.53 -44.55 10.60
CA PRO A 13 12.35 -44.38 12.04
C PRO A 13 12.55 -45.68 12.82
N LEU A 14 13.16 -45.57 13.99
CA LEU A 14 13.19 -46.60 15.01
C LEU A 14 12.09 -46.34 16.05
N LEU A 15 11.28 -47.37 16.25
CA LEU A 15 10.21 -47.46 17.24
C LEU A 15 10.82 -47.74 18.63
N LEU A 16 10.58 -46.88 19.63
CA LEU A 16 10.90 -47.18 21.02
C LEU A 16 9.65 -47.03 21.89
N LEU A 17 9.30 -48.14 22.51
CA LEU A 17 8.20 -48.33 23.45
C LEU A 17 8.62 -47.72 24.81
N ALA A 18 7.89 -46.77 25.36
CA ALA A 18 8.12 -46.25 26.69
C ALA A 18 6.93 -46.51 27.61
N ILE A 19 7.25 -47.13 28.70
CA ILE A 19 6.40 -47.56 29.82
C ILE A 19 5.95 -46.33 30.59
N THR A 20 4.64 -46.15 30.77
CA THR A 20 4.01 -45.12 31.62
C THR A 20 4.03 -45.58 33.09
N VAL A 21 4.78 -44.82 33.91
CA VAL A 21 4.66 -44.85 35.39
C VAL A 21 3.86 -43.63 35.83
N VAL A 22 2.68 -43.86 36.38
CA VAL A 22 1.83 -42.82 36.94
C VAL A 22 2.29 -42.52 38.35
N PHE A 23 2.87 -41.33 38.57
CA PHE A 23 3.05 -40.77 39.89
C PHE A 23 1.96 -39.70 40.17
N SER A 24 1.05 -40.00 41.06
CA SER A 24 0.12 -39.03 41.66
C SER A 24 0.89 -38.13 42.61
N GLY A 25 1.31 -36.94 42.16
CA GLY A 25 1.89 -35.92 43.00
C GLY A 25 0.89 -34.75 43.20
N CYS A 26 0.38 -34.60 44.41
CA CYS A 26 -0.33 -33.36 44.81
C CYS A 26 0.60 -32.15 44.68
N SER A 27 0.44 -31.34 43.65
CA SER A 27 1.09 -30.06 43.56
C SER A 27 0.30 -28.99 44.30
N LYS A 28 0.82 -28.48 45.41
CA LYS A 28 0.35 -27.25 46.05
C LYS A 28 0.50 -26.11 45.03
N SER A 29 -0.61 -25.50 44.63
CA SER A 29 -0.61 -24.26 43.83
C SER A 29 0.18 -23.18 44.56
N LYS A 30 1.29 -22.70 43.94
CA LYS A 30 1.97 -21.49 44.43
C LYS A 30 0.98 -20.32 44.33
N PRO A 31 0.93 -19.41 45.34
CA PRO A 31 0.11 -18.22 45.25
C PRO A 31 0.53 -17.40 44.04
N PHE A 32 -0.43 -16.92 43.26
CA PHE A 32 -0.25 -16.00 42.14
C PHE A 32 0.40 -14.73 42.71
N VAL A 33 1.67 -14.50 42.37
CA VAL A 33 2.32 -13.20 42.59
C VAL A 33 2.01 -12.38 41.36
N PRO A 34 1.23 -11.31 41.47
CA PRO A 34 0.99 -10.42 40.33
C PRO A 34 2.33 -9.88 39.88
N THR A 35 2.64 -10.05 38.59
CA THR A 35 3.79 -9.41 37.97
C THR A 35 3.67 -7.91 38.23
N PRO A 36 4.68 -7.23 38.79
CA PRO A 36 4.59 -5.80 39.01
C PRO A 36 4.33 -5.13 37.67
N THR A 37 3.22 -4.40 37.59
CA THR A 37 2.93 -3.50 36.50
C THR A 37 4.16 -2.59 36.37
N PRO A 38 4.82 -2.50 35.20
CA PRO A 38 5.92 -1.54 35.03
C PRO A 38 5.40 -0.17 35.47
N PRO A 39 6.16 0.62 36.23
CA PRO A 39 5.75 1.96 36.56
C PRO A 39 5.41 2.67 35.25
N ALA A 40 4.27 3.35 35.20
CA ALA A 40 3.90 4.25 34.13
C ALA A 40 5.06 5.26 34.00
N THR A 41 6.02 4.94 33.13
CA THR A 41 7.04 5.92 32.75
C THR A 41 6.25 7.02 32.08
N ASN A 42 6.24 8.19 32.68
CA ASN A 42 5.82 9.44 32.06
C ASN A 42 6.78 9.65 30.87
N THR A 43 6.56 8.89 29.82
CA THR A 43 7.31 8.95 28.58
C THR A 43 6.88 10.29 28.00
N GLY A 44 7.76 11.28 27.97
CA GLY A 44 7.50 12.61 27.47
C GLY A 44 7.11 12.60 25.98
N ASP A 45 5.96 12.02 25.67
CA ASP A 45 5.32 12.13 24.37
C ASP A 45 5.05 13.62 24.12
N PRO A 46 5.19 14.10 22.89
CA PRO A 46 4.86 15.48 22.55
C PRO A 46 3.40 15.79 22.88
N ALA A 47 3.11 17.07 23.11
CA ALA A 47 1.73 17.51 23.25
C ALA A 47 0.96 17.27 21.94
N GLN A 48 -0.30 16.82 22.08
CA GLN A 48 -1.17 16.63 20.93
C GLN A 48 -1.46 17.95 20.23
N TYR A 49 -1.19 18.00 18.94
CA TYR A 49 -1.63 19.07 18.05
C TYR A 49 -3.03 18.77 17.50
N GLY A 50 -3.93 19.72 17.62
CA GLY A 50 -5.29 19.59 17.10
C GLY A 50 -6.13 18.49 17.77
N THR A 51 -7.23 18.13 17.12
CA THR A 51 -8.11 17.04 17.56
C THR A 51 -7.81 15.81 16.68
N PRO A 52 -7.60 14.62 17.30
CA PRO A 52 -7.42 13.38 16.54
C PRO A 52 -8.56 13.14 15.55
N TYR A 53 -8.22 12.68 14.34
CA TYR A 53 -9.20 12.45 13.29
C TYR A 53 -10.06 11.21 13.59
N ALA A 54 -11.34 11.44 13.85
CA ALA A 54 -12.24 10.39 14.31
C ALA A 54 -12.74 9.45 13.20
N THR A 55 -12.73 9.90 11.95
CA THR A 55 -13.38 9.22 10.81
C THR A 55 -12.38 8.52 9.89
N VAL A 56 -11.27 8.02 10.42
CA VAL A 56 -10.33 7.16 9.69
C VAL A 56 -11.09 5.97 9.09
N PRO A 57 -11.03 5.74 7.78
CA PRO A 57 -11.83 4.71 7.11
C PRO A 57 -11.48 3.30 7.59
N ALA A 58 -12.44 2.37 7.47
CA ALA A 58 -12.12 0.96 7.57
C ALA A 58 -11.27 0.52 6.39
N THR A 59 -10.39 -0.46 6.57
CA THR A 59 -9.44 -0.91 5.54
C THR A 59 -10.11 -1.22 4.20
N LYS A 60 -11.27 -1.89 4.20
CA LYS A 60 -12.04 -2.22 2.99
C LYS A 60 -12.55 -1.00 2.21
N ASP A 61 -12.74 0.14 2.92
CA ASP A 61 -13.30 1.38 2.36
C ASP A 61 -12.22 2.36 1.91
N ILE A 62 -10.95 2.04 2.12
CA ILE A 62 -9.84 2.90 1.71
C ILE A 62 -9.78 3.02 0.19
N VAL A 63 -9.63 4.27 -0.27
CA VAL A 63 -9.13 4.68 -1.58
C VAL A 63 -7.96 5.61 -1.33
N MET A 64 -6.76 5.16 -1.71
CA MET A 64 -5.52 5.84 -1.36
C MET A 64 -5.01 6.71 -2.52
N TYR A 65 -4.46 7.87 -2.19
CA TYR A 65 -3.78 8.73 -3.14
C TYR A 65 -2.35 8.99 -2.64
N GLU A 66 -1.38 8.52 -3.42
CA GLU A 66 0.04 8.73 -3.16
C GLU A 66 0.48 10.09 -3.71
N VAL A 67 0.96 10.93 -2.82
CA VAL A 67 1.37 12.30 -3.10
C VAL A 67 2.89 12.40 -3.23
N ASN A 68 3.38 12.53 -4.45
CA ASN A 68 4.71 13.06 -4.70
C ASN A 68 4.64 14.59 -4.68
N ILE A 69 5.04 15.22 -3.59
CA ILE A 69 4.95 16.67 -3.38
C ILE A 69 5.61 17.45 -4.52
N LYS A 70 6.65 16.88 -5.13
CA LYS A 70 7.43 17.52 -6.21
C LYS A 70 6.67 17.60 -7.55
N THR A 71 5.50 16.97 -7.66
CA THR A 71 4.63 17.09 -8.85
C THR A 71 3.55 18.17 -8.71
N PHE A 72 3.37 18.69 -7.51
CA PHE A 72 2.34 19.70 -7.21
C PHE A 72 2.84 21.13 -7.44
N PRO A 73 1.93 22.12 -7.56
CA PRO A 73 2.33 23.53 -7.69
C PRO A 73 3.35 23.94 -6.63
N ASN A 74 4.40 24.63 -7.05
CA ASN A 74 5.51 25.07 -6.19
C ASN A 74 6.29 23.95 -5.50
N ALA A 75 5.99 22.68 -5.77
CA ALA A 75 6.63 21.50 -5.17
C ALA A 75 6.71 21.58 -3.62
N ASN A 76 5.61 21.97 -2.98
CA ASN A 76 5.54 22.17 -1.53
C ASN A 76 4.14 21.80 -0.96
N PHE A 77 3.99 21.85 0.37
CA PHE A 77 2.73 21.50 1.05
C PHE A 77 1.56 22.38 0.61
N ALA A 78 1.77 23.70 0.41
CA ALA A 78 0.71 24.59 -0.06
C ALA A 78 0.22 24.22 -1.47
N GLY A 79 1.12 23.72 -2.33
CA GLY A 79 0.76 23.17 -3.64
C GLY A 79 -0.14 21.94 -3.53
N VAL A 80 0.17 21.03 -2.61
CA VAL A 80 -0.68 19.86 -2.33
C VAL A 80 -2.03 20.30 -1.76
N GLU A 81 -2.00 21.20 -0.77
CA GLU A 81 -3.20 21.75 -0.12
C GLU A 81 -4.18 22.34 -1.14
N SER A 82 -3.68 23.08 -2.13
CA SER A 82 -4.48 23.68 -3.20
C SER A 82 -5.22 22.67 -4.07
N ARG A 83 -4.88 21.39 -3.98
CA ARG A 83 -5.46 20.28 -4.77
C ARG A 83 -6.33 19.31 -3.96
N LEU A 84 -6.40 19.45 -2.64
CA LEU A 84 -7.12 18.51 -1.77
C LEU A 84 -8.59 18.33 -2.16
N ASP A 85 -9.30 19.41 -2.52
CA ASP A 85 -10.69 19.34 -3.00
C ASP A 85 -10.82 18.47 -4.27
N SER A 86 -9.89 18.63 -5.20
CA SER A 86 -9.87 17.86 -6.44
C SER A 86 -9.56 16.39 -6.20
N ILE A 87 -8.63 16.09 -5.30
CA ILE A 87 -8.28 14.73 -4.88
C ILE A 87 -9.48 14.08 -4.17
N LYS A 88 -10.10 14.81 -3.24
CA LYS A 88 -11.33 14.35 -2.57
C LYS A 88 -12.45 14.04 -3.55
N ALA A 89 -12.60 14.88 -4.57
CA ALA A 89 -13.64 14.71 -5.59
C ALA A 89 -13.44 13.46 -6.47
N LEU A 90 -12.28 12.81 -6.45
CA LEU A 90 -12.08 11.48 -7.07
C LEU A 90 -12.72 10.35 -6.26
N GLY A 91 -13.03 10.57 -4.98
CA GLY A 91 -13.49 9.54 -4.05
C GLY A 91 -12.39 9.07 -3.09
N VAL A 92 -11.24 9.75 -3.07
CA VAL A 92 -10.12 9.47 -2.15
C VAL A 92 -10.50 9.77 -0.71
N ASN A 93 -10.03 8.93 0.22
CA ASN A 93 -10.21 9.12 1.65
C ASN A 93 -8.95 8.87 2.49
N VAL A 94 -7.83 8.54 1.84
CA VAL A 94 -6.51 8.46 2.47
C VAL A 94 -5.47 9.11 1.56
N ILE A 95 -4.72 10.08 2.10
CA ILE A 95 -3.55 10.70 1.47
C ILE A 95 -2.31 10.01 2.04
N TRP A 96 -1.45 9.48 1.18
CA TRP A 96 -0.10 9.05 1.55
C TRP A 96 0.90 10.07 1.04
N LEU A 97 1.54 10.81 1.94
CA LEU A 97 2.64 11.73 1.59
C LEU A 97 3.94 10.95 1.47
N MET A 98 4.60 10.98 0.32
CA MET A 98 5.98 10.53 0.17
C MET A 98 6.90 11.22 1.17
N PRO A 99 8.16 10.75 1.41
CA PRO A 99 8.97 11.23 2.52
C PRO A 99 9.07 12.75 2.61
N ILE A 100 8.74 13.27 3.79
CA ILE A 100 8.69 14.72 4.07
C ILE A 100 9.93 15.21 4.83
N TYR A 101 10.85 14.33 5.15
CA TYR A 101 11.98 14.55 6.04
C TYR A 101 13.12 15.32 5.35
N PRO A 102 13.98 16.03 6.11
CA PRO A 102 15.27 16.47 5.59
C PRO A 102 16.07 15.29 5.05
N ILE A 103 16.61 15.44 3.87
CA ILE A 103 17.44 14.44 3.20
C ILE A 103 18.91 14.69 3.42
N GLY A 104 19.73 13.66 3.29
CA GLY A 104 21.19 13.77 3.39
C GLY A 104 21.80 14.68 2.34
N MET A 105 22.84 15.42 2.74
CA MET A 105 23.54 16.40 1.91
C MET A 105 25.07 16.11 1.82
N GLY A 106 25.51 14.97 2.35
CA GLY A 106 26.92 14.57 2.36
C GLY A 106 27.42 14.03 1.02
N ASN A 107 28.72 13.74 0.95
CA ASN A 107 29.39 13.27 -0.30
C ASN A 107 28.90 11.90 -0.82
N LYS A 108 28.19 11.12 -0.01
CA LYS A 108 27.61 9.84 -0.41
C LYS A 108 26.15 9.97 -0.86
N GLU A 109 25.56 11.13 -0.68
CA GLU A 109 24.14 11.36 -0.90
C GLU A 109 23.85 11.60 -2.39
N VAL A 110 22.73 11.03 -2.83
CA VAL A 110 22.26 11.13 -4.22
C VAL A 110 20.98 11.96 -4.35
N GLY A 111 20.53 12.58 -3.24
CA GLY A 111 19.31 13.36 -3.19
C GLY A 111 18.03 12.50 -3.03
N SER A 112 18.19 11.26 -2.56
CA SER A 112 17.06 10.36 -2.31
C SER A 112 16.19 10.88 -1.18
N PRO A 113 14.85 10.92 -1.34
CA PRO A 113 13.94 11.24 -0.25
C PRO A 113 13.96 10.17 0.86
N TYR A 114 14.48 8.98 0.58
CA TYR A 114 14.62 7.87 1.53
C TYR A 114 15.95 7.88 2.29
N SER A 115 16.86 8.82 1.99
CA SER A 115 18.08 9.05 2.78
C SER A 115 17.79 10.07 3.88
N VAL A 116 17.20 9.61 5.00
CA VAL A 116 16.65 10.46 6.06
C VAL A 116 17.72 11.05 6.95
N GLN A 117 17.87 12.38 6.94
CA GLN A 117 18.80 13.11 7.81
C GLN A 117 18.24 13.32 9.22
N ASN A 118 16.93 13.56 9.35
CA ASN A 118 16.27 13.79 10.63
C ASN A 118 14.83 13.28 10.59
N TYR A 119 14.53 12.26 11.38
CA TYR A 119 13.19 11.65 11.44
C TYR A 119 12.11 12.55 12.05
N GLU A 120 12.48 13.58 12.81
CA GLU A 120 11.54 14.51 13.47
C GLU A 120 11.57 15.90 12.81
N GLY A 121 12.21 16.04 11.64
CA GLY A 121 12.29 17.27 10.87
C GLY A 121 11.38 17.31 9.65
N VAL A 122 10.99 18.49 9.22
CA VAL A 122 10.34 18.74 7.92
C VAL A 122 11.38 19.23 6.93
N ASN A 123 11.40 18.71 5.71
CA ASN A 123 12.23 19.20 4.64
C ASN A 123 11.82 20.65 4.30
N SER A 124 12.74 21.59 4.49
CA SER A 124 12.47 23.02 4.28
C SER A 124 12.09 23.40 2.84
N ALA A 125 12.40 22.52 1.87
CA ALA A 125 11.93 22.70 0.49
C ALA A 125 10.41 22.50 0.35
N PHE A 126 9.80 21.75 1.26
CA PHE A 126 8.35 21.51 1.25
C PHE A 126 7.56 22.49 2.13
N GLY A 127 8.23 23.14 3.08
CA GLY A 127 7.62 24.06 4.02
C GLY A 127 8.08 23.86 5.45
N THR A 128 7.25 24.28 6.39
CA THR A 128 7.45 24.18 7.84
C THR A 128 6.57 23.08 8.44
N LEU A 129 6.76 22.79 9.73
CA LEU A 129 5.85 21.92 10.49
C LEU A 129 4.41 22.48 10.50
N ASP A 130 4.25 23.81 10.58
CA ASP A 130 2.92 24.42 10.58
C ASP A 130 2.25 24.32 9.21
N ASP A 131 2.99 24.37 8.11
CA ASP A 131 2.45 24.11 6.77
C ASP A 131 1.97 22.65 6.63
N LEU A 132 2.73 21.68 7.15
CA LEU A 132 2.28 20.27 7.21
C LEU A 132 1.01 20.14 8.05
N ARG A 133 0.95 20.76 9.22
CA ARG A 133 -0.22 20.75 10.11
C ARG A 133 -1.46 21.33 9.43
N ASN A 134 -1.29 22.41 8.67
CA ASN A 134 -2.37 23.01 7.89
C ASN A 134 -2.89 22.03 6.84
N LEU A 135 -2.00 21.41 6.07
CA LEU A 135 -2.36 20.39 5.08
C LEU A 135 -3.15 19.23 5.72
N VAL A 136 -2.64 18.67 6.83
CA VAL A 136 -3.32 17.57 7.55
C VAL A 136 -4.69 18.02 8.06
N THR A 137 -4.79 19.20 8.66
CA THR A 137 -6.06 19.77 9.16
C THR A 137 -7.07 19.95 8.04
N GLN A 138 -6.64 20.43 6.87
CA GLN A 138 -7.50 20.60 5.71
C GLN A 138 -7.95 19.26 5.12
N ALA A 139 -7.04 18.28 5.03
CA ALA A 139 -7.39 16.92 4.61
C ALA A 139 -8.45 16.30 5.54
N HIS A 140 -8.28 16.42 6.85
CA HIS A 140 -9.26 15.97 7.85
C HIS A 140 -10.62 16.67 7.68
N THR A 141 -10.62 17.97 7.46
CA THR A 141 -11.85 18.75 7.21
C THR A 141 -12.61 18.26 5.99
N LEU A 142 -11.89 17.82 4.96
CA LEU A 142 -12.44 17.22 3.75
C LEU A 142 -12.79 15.73 3.90
N GLY A 143 -12.55 15.14 5.07
CA GLY A 143 -12.84 13.72 5.32
C GLY A 143 -11.80 12.78 4.69
N MET A 144 -10.51 13.14 4.74
CA MET A 144 -9.39 12.31 4.30
C MET A 144 -8.39 12.16 5.43
N ALA A 145 -7.98 10.92 5.73
CA ALA A 145 -6.86 10.62 6.61
C ALA A 145 -5.53 10.91 5.91
N VAL A 146 -4.47 11.18 6.67
CA VAL A 146 -3.12 11.44 6.12
C VAL A 146 -2.12 10.49 6.77
N ILE A 147 -1.42 9.70 5.94
CA ILE A 147 -0.31 8.86 6.39
C ILE A 147 1.01 9.36 5.82
N LEU A 148 2.09 9.12 6.56
CA LEU A 148 3.44 9.48 6.12
C LEU A 148 4.19 8.25 5.59
N ASP A 149 5.05 8.49 4.64
CA ASP A 149 6.07 7.50 4.26
C ASP A 149 7.14 7.40 5.36
N TRP A 150 7.57 6.19 5.66
CA TRP A 150 8.49 5.92 6.75
C TRP A 150 9.60 4.96 6.33
N GLU A 151 10.81 5.50 6.18
CA GLU A 151 12.02 4.69 6.04
C GLU A 151 12.47 4.19 7.41
N ALA A 152 12.55 2.87 7.61
CA ALA A 152 13.00 2.27 8.86
C ALA A 152 14.39 1.64 8.77
N ASN A 153 14.93 1.41 7.57
CA ASN A 153 16.07 0.55 7.31
C ASN A 153 17.41 1.24 7.59
N GLY A 154 17.44 2.58 7.44
CA GLY A 154 18.66 3.32 7.56
C GLY A 154 18.50 4.81 7.69
N THR A 155 19.59 5.53 7.71
CA THR A 155 19.63 6.99 7.72
C THR A 155 20.63 7.49 6.68
N SER A 156 20.57 8.79 6.36
CA SER A 156 21.68 9.44 5.66
C SER A 156 22.98 9.36 6.46
N TRP A 157 24.11 9.55 5.76
CA TRP A 157 25.43 9.52 6.40
C TRP A 157 25.74 10.75 7.25
N ASP A 158 25.01 11.83 7.11
CA ASP A 158 25.09 13.06 7.90
C ASP A 158 23.98 13.15 8.98
N ASN A 159 23.22 12.08 9.21
CA ASN A 159 22.33 12.00 10.36
C ASN A 159 23.11 12.08 11.66
N ALA A 160 22.60 12.85 12.62
CA ALA A 160 23.26 13.07 13.91
C ALA A 160 23.52 11.75 14.68
N TRP A 161 22.76 10.71 14.47
CA TRP A 161 22.95 9.40 15.11
C TRP A 161 24.25 8.72 14.69
N ILE A 162 24.79 9.01 13.50
CA ILE A 162 26.08 8.46 13.03
C ILE A 162 27.21 8.76 14.04
N THR A 163 27.21 9.96 14.59
CA THR A 163 28.24 10.40 15.55
C THR A 163 27.84 10.19 17.00
N SER A 164 26.57 10.41 17.34
CA SER A 164 26.10 10.32 18.73
C SER A 164 25.83 8.88 19.19
N ASN A 165 25.44 8.01 18.26
CA ASN A 165 25.03 6.62 18.56
C ASN A 165 25.56 5.62 17.51
N PRO A 166 26.88 5.53 17.28
CA PRO A 166 27.42 4.68 16.21
C PRO A 166 27.07 3.19 16.38
N SER A 167 26.80 2.73 17.61
CA SER A 167 26.33 1.35 17.88
C SER A 167 24.90 1.07 17.39
N TRP A 168 24.16 2.08 16.97
CA TRP A 168 22.83 1.93 16.38
C TRP A 168 22.89 1.45 14.92
N TYR A 169 24.09 1.43 14.32
CA TYR A 169 24.31 1.04 12.94
C TYR A 169 25.00 -0.33 12.86
N ILE A 170 24.74 -1.04 11.77
CA ILE A 170 25.48 -2.26 11.43
C ILE A 170 26.95 -1.88 11.17
N GLN A 171 27.87 -2.59 11.81
CA GLN A 171 29.29 -2.33 11.68
C GLN A 171 30.07 -3.59 11.29
N SER A 172 31.13 -3.41 10.50
CA SER A 172 32.11 -4.42 10.18
C SER A 172 33.52 -3.83 10.38
N GLY A 173 34.34 -4.46 11.22
CA GLY A 173 35.69 -3.93 11.56
C GLY A 173 35.68 -2.51 12.14
N GLY A 174 34.60 -2.12 12.87
CA GLY A 174 34.45 -0.76 13.42
C GLY A 174 33.94 0.30 12.42
N THR A 175 33.64 -0.10 11.18
CA THR A 175 33.12 0.80 10.13
C THR A 175 31.63 0.57 9.93
N ILE A 176 30.83 1.64 9.98
CA ILE A 176 29.38 1.60 9.68
C ILE A 176 29.19 1.16 8.23
N GLN A 177 28.25 0.26 8.02
CA GLN A 177 27.94 -0.32 6.71
C GLN A 177 26.76 0.41 6.05
N GLN A 178 26.76 0.43 4.72
CA GLN A 178 25.61 0.86 3.94
C GLN A 178 24.49 -0.19 3.93
N LEU A 179 23.29 0.21 3.59
CA LEU A 179 22.13 -0.67 3.41
C LEU A 179 22.21 -1.36 2.04
N ALA A 180 22.53 -2.64 2.01
CA ALA A 180 22.58 -3.43 0.77
C ALA A 180 23.31 -2.70 -0.37
N THR A 181 22.61 -2.38 -1.48
CA THR A 181 23.14 -1.65 -2.64
C THR A 181 22.96 -0.13 -2.55
N TYR A 182 22.25 0.37 -1.53
CA TYR A 182 21.97 1.80 -1.34
C TYR A 182 23.14 2.50 -0.66
N THR A 183 23.99 3.13 -1.46
CA THR A 183 25.25 3.73 -0.99
C THR A 183 25.06 4.98 -0.15
N ASP A 184 23.92 5.62 -0.27
CA ASP A 184 23.50 6.85 0.43
C ASP A 184 22.80 6.58 1.77
N VAL A 185 22.57 5.31 2.12
CA VAL A 185 21.87 4.92 3.34
C VAL A 185 22.78 4.10 4.26
N ALA A 186 23.01 4.57 5.49
CA ALA A 186 23.71 3.86 6.55
C ALA A 186 22.75 2.90 7.26
N ALA A 187 23.06 1.60 7.27
CA ALA A 187 22.17 0.54 7.75
C ALA A 187 21.99 0.54 9.27
N LEU A 188 20.75 0.57 9.76
CA LEU A 188 20.42 0.49 11.17
C LEU A 188 20.52 -0.94 11.71
N ASN A 189 20.94 -1.06 12.97
CA ASN A 189 21.11 -2.34 13.67
C ASN A 189 19.88 -2.68 14.51
N PHE A 190 18.99 -3.47 14.00
CA PHE A 190 17.77 -3.90 14.71
C PHE A 190 18.02 -4.82 15.91
N SER A 191 19.24 -5.29 16.14
CA SER A 191 19.60 -5.95 17.41
C SER A 191 19.80 -4.96 18.55
N ASN A 192 19.86 -3.64 18.28
CA ASN A 192 20.03 -2.61 19.29
C ASN A 192 18.66 -2.10 19.78
N PRO A 193 18.26 -2.38 21.05
CA PRO A 193 16.95 -2.02 21.55
C PRO A 193 16.74 -0.50 21.71
N THR A 194 17.80 0.27 21.96
CA THR A 194 17.68 1.73 22.10
C THR A 194 17.46 2.41 20.75
N MET A 195 18.05 1.87 19.69
CA MET A 195 17.77 2.30 18.32
C MET A 195 16.31 2.05 17.96
N ARG A 196 15.78 0.84 18.22
CA ARG A 196 14.35 0.53 17.98
C ARG A 196 13.44 1.51 18.68
N LEU A 197 13.69 1.81 19.95
CA LEU A 197 12.88 2.77 20.73
C LEU A 197 12.99 4.18 20.16
N ALA A 198 14.13 4.60 19.64
CA ALA A 198 14.27 5.91 19.00
C ALA A 198 13.41 6.03 17.72
N LEU A 199 13.41 4.99 16.86
CA LEU A 199 12.53 4.96 15.68
C LEU A 199 11.05 5.00 16.08
N ILE A 200 10.64 4.21 17.07
CA ILE A 200 9.26 4.19 17.56
C ILE A 200 8.86 5.55 18.14
N LYS A 201 9.75 6.19 18.90
CA LYS A 201 9.52 7.54 19.43
C LYS A 201 9.32 8.56 18.31
N ALA A 202 10.13 8.51 17.26
CA ALA A 202 10.00 9.41 16.13
C ALA A 202 8.67 9.20 15.35
N LYS A 203 8.16 7.95 15.27
CA LYS A 203 6.80 7.72 14.76
C LYS A 203 5.74 8.35 15.67
N LYS A 204 5.81 8.15 16.99
CA LYS A 204 4.89 8.80 17.93
C LYS A 204 4.92 10.32 17.84
N TYR A 205 6.11 10.90 17.59
CA TYR A 205 6.28 12.34 17.39
C TYR A 205 5.30 12.87 16.34
N TRP A 206 5.21 12.26 15.17
CA TRP A 206 4.34 12.75 14.08
C TRP A 206 2.84 12.56 14.38
N VAL A 207 2.46 11.46 15.03
CA VAL A 207 1.08 11.24 15.45
C VAL A 207 0.61 12.39 16.35
N PHE A 208 1.44 12.81 17.31
CA PHE A 208 1.07 13.88 18.25
C PHE A 208 1.30 15.27 17.68
N THR A 209 2.43 15.54 17.03
CA THR A 209 2.82 16.91 16.62
C THR A 209 2.20 17.37 15.31
N ALA A 210 1.87 16.45 14.42
CA ALA A 210 1.25 16.77 13.13
C ALA A 210 -0.14 16.12 12.94
N ASN A 211 -0.61 15.34 13.94
CA ASN A 211 -1.92 14.68 13.91
C ASN A 211 -2.11 13.75 12.71
N VAL A 212 -1.05 13.01 12.32
CA VAL A 212 -1.14 12.06 11.20
C VAL A 212 -1.81 10.77 11.61
N ASP A 213 -2.40 10.06 10.64
CA ASP A 213 -3.25 8.90 10.83
C ASP A 213 -2.57 7.58 10.49
N GLY A 214 -1.26 7.54 10.39
CA GLY A 214 -0.53 6.30 10.15
C GLY A 214 0.68 6.43 9.24
N TYR A 215 1.11 5.27 8.69
CA TYR A 215 2.37 5.16 7.97
C TYR A 215 2.30 4.15 6.82
N ARG A 216 2.92 4.49 5.71
CA ARG A 216 3.49 3.52 4.77
C ARG A 216 4.93 3.27 5.20
N CYS A 217 5.31 2.03 5.41
CA CYS A 217 6.66 1.67 5.82
C CYS A 217 7.43 1.13 4.62
N ASP A 218 8.50 1.85 4.27
CA ASP A 218 9.38 1.55 3.16
C ASP A 218 10.18 0.27 3.39
N PHE A 219 10.32 -0.55 2.34
CA PHE A 219 11.09 -1.79 2.32
C PHE A 219 10.89 -2.63 3.60
N ALA A 220 9.62 -2.87 3.94
CA ALA A 220 9.21 -3.46 5.21
C ALA A 220 9.62 -4.92 5.39
N ASP A 221 9.95 -5.62 4.31
CA ASP A 221 10.50 -6.99 4.36
C ASP A 221 11.90 -7.06 5.01
N ASN A 222 12.66 -5.94 5.11
CA ASN A 222 14.03 -5.96 5.63
C ASN A 222 14.14 -5.82 7.17
N PRO A 223 13.41 -4.91 7.87
CA PRO A 223 13.39 -4.93 9.32
C PRO A 223 12.71 -6.21 9.84
N PRO A 224 13.22 -6.79 10.96
CA PRO A 224 12.67 -8.04 11.47
C PRO A 224 11.23 -7.85 11.97
N SER A 225 10.40 -8.88 11.81
CA SER A 225 8.97 -8.85 12.16
C SER A 225 8.69 -8.55 13.65
N ASP A 226 9.59 -8.94 14.55
CA ASP A 226 9.50 -8.61 15.98
C ASP A 226 9.69 -7.11 16.26
N PHE A 227 10.46 -6.39 15.43
CA PHE A 227 10.51 -4.93 15.48
C PHE A 227 9.18 -4.31 15.04
N TRP A 228 8.59 -4.81 13.94
CA TRP A 228 7.29 -4.30 13.50
C TRP A 228 6.20 -4.54 14.54
N THR A 229 6.14 -5.74 15.12
CA THR A 229 5.23 -6.04 16.23
C THR A 229 5.43 -5.05 17.39
N GLN A 230 6.67 -4.86 17.85
CA GLN A 230 6.98 -3.89 18.90
C GLN A 230 6.56 -2.47 18.56
N ALA A 231 6.82 -2.03 17.32
CA ALA A 231 6.52 -0.67 16.87
C ALA A 231 5.00 -0.44 16.77
N LEU A 232 4.28 -1.35 16.10
CA LEU A 232 2.85 -1.19 15.87
C LEU A 232 2.05 -1.38 17.15
N ASP A 233 2.41 -2.33 18.01
CA ASP A 233 1.80 -2.48 19.34
C ASP A 233 1.99 -1.22 20.18
N THR A 234 3.20 -0.62 20.15
CA THR A 234 3.45 0.63 20.88
C THR A 234 2.60 1.79 20.34
N LEU A 235 2.48 1.93 19.01
CA LEU A 235 1.63 2.95 18.40
C LEU A 235 0.15 2.72 18.73
N ASN A 236 -0.31 1.49 18.75
CA ASN A 236 -1.68 1.11 19.10
C ASN A 236 -2.05 1.40 20.58
N THR A 237 -1.06 1.69 21.45
CA THR A 237 -1.35 2.22 22.80
C THR A 237 -1.88 3.65 22.77
N ILE A 238 -1.78 4.36 21.65
CA ILE A 238 -2.33 5.71 21.45
C ILE A 238 -3.83 5.59 21.17
N THR A 239 -4.63 5.37 22.21
CA THR A 239 -6.08 5.07 22.09
C THR A 239 -6.92 6.22 21.54
N THR A 240 -6.37 7.42 21.45
CA THR A 240 -7.03 8.61 20.88
C THR A 240 -7.02 8.62 19.34
N HIS A 241 -6.17 7.81 18.72
CA HIS A 241 -6.02 7.73 17.26
C HIS A 241 -6.38 6.34 16.76
N LYS A 242 -6.90 6.29 15.54
CA LYS A 242 -6.99 5.07 14.74
C LYS A 242 -5.96 5.19 13.62
N LEU A 243 -4.97 4.31 13.61
CA LEU A 243 -3.83 4.41 12.69
C LEU A 243 -3.93 3.38 11.56
N ILE A 244 -3.49 3.79 10.36
CA ILE A 244 -3.38 2.96 9.17
C ILE A 244 -1.91 2.59 8.98
N TYR A 245 -1.64 1.30 8.75
CA TYR A 245 -0.29 0.80 8.50
C TYR A 245 -0.25 0.03 7.19
N LEU A 246 0.54 0.54 6.25
CA LEU A 246 0.83 -0.07 4.95
C LEU A 246 2.30 -0.50 4.93
N ALA A 247 2.56 -1.76 4.67
CA ALA A 247 3.90 -2.29 4.45
C ALA A 247 4.24 -2.28 2.95
N GLU A 248 5.40 -1.74 2.58
CA GLU A 248 6.00 -2.08 1.30
C GLU A 248 6.73 -3.40 1.43
N GLY A 249 6.07 -4.47 1.08
CA GLY A 249 6.55 -5.83 1.19
C GLY A 249 5.50 -6.83 0.76
N THR A 250 5.83 -8.10 0.86
CA THR A 250 4.94 -9.21 0.48
C THR A 250 4.91 -10.34 1.51
N ALA A 251 5.67 -10.23 2.58
CA ALA A 251 5.76 -11.25 3.60
C ALA A 251 4.48 -11.30 4.45
N SER A 252 3.91 -12.49 4.63
CA SER A 252 2.76 -12.69 5.53
C SER A 252 3.05 -12.28 6.98
N ALA A 253 4.34 -12.22 7.35
CA ALA A 253 4.81 -11.78 8.65
C ALA A 253 4.48 -10.30 8.93
N GLU A 254 4.38 -9.45 7.92
CA GLU A 254 4.02 -8.03 8.06
C GLU A 254 2.58 -7.91 8.55
N ILE A 255 1.64 -8.57 7.89
CA ILE A 255 0.23 -8.59 8.33
C ILE A 255 0.12 -9.21 9.73
N SER A 256 0.88 -10.29 10.01
CA SER A 256 0.92 -10.91 11.34
C SER A 256 1.51 -10.00 12.41
N SER A 257 2.35 -9.03 12.05
CA SER A 257 2.93 -8.03 12.95
C SER A 257 2.02 -6.82 13.19
N GLY A 258 0.86 -6.73 12.52
CA GLY A 258 -0.13 -5.69 12.77
C GLY A 258 -0.36 -4.71 11.61
N PHE A 259 0.30 -4.87 10.46
CA PHE A 259 -0.06 -4.11 9.26
C PHE A 259 -1.44 -4.53 8.75
N GLN A 260 -2.21 -3.57 8.23
CA GLN A 260 -3.49 -3.85 7.59
C GLN A 260 -3.35 -4.07 6.07
N LEU A 261 -2.28 -3.52 5.49
CA LEU A 261 -2.04 -3.48 4.04
C LEU A 261 -0.60 -3.87 3.74
N ASP A 262 -0.42 -4.63 2.66
CA ASP A 262 0.86 -4.86 2.02
C ASP A 262 0.73 -4.73 0.49
N TYR A 263 1.86 -4.75 -0.24
CA TYR A 263 1.89 -4.53 -1.68
C TYR A 263 1.51 -5.76 -2.48
N ALA A 264 0.96 -5.52 -3.67
CA ALA A 264 0.59 -6.54 -4.66
C ALA A 264 1.55 -6.51 -5.87
N PHE A 265 2.86 -6.66 -5.65
CA PHE A 265 3.88 -6.57 -6.71
C PHE A 265 3.66 -7.57 -7.86
N ASN A 266 3.33 -8.82 -7.54
CA ASN A 266 3.10 -9.84 -8.58
C ASN A 266 1.81 -9.55 -9.37
N TYR A 267 0.79 -9.02 -8.71
CA TYR A 267 -0.45 -8.62 -9.37
C TYR A 267 -0.23 -7.44 -10.31
N TYR A 268 0.56 -6.43 -9.89
CA TYR A 268 0.99 -5.33 -10.74
C TYR A 268 1.72 -5.84 -12.00
N GLY A 269 2.72 -6.72 -11.83
CA GLY A 269 3.42 -7.38 -12.95
C GLY A 269 2.47 -8.16 -13.88
N SER A 270 1.44 -8.80 -13.31
CA SER A 270 0.44 -9.55 -14.08
C SER A 270 -0.48 -8.62 -14.89
N ILE A 271 -0.89 -7.47 -14.34
CA ILE A 271 -1.66 -6.44 -15.08
C ILE A 271 -0.84 -5.92 -16.26
N LYS A 272 0.41 -5.55 -16.06
CA LYS A 272 1.31 -5.11 -17.13
C LYS A 272 1.42 -6.15 -18.24
N SER A 273 1.74 -7.38 -17.86
CA SER A 273 1.88 -8.51 -18.81
C SER A 273 0.60 -8.77 -19.60
N LEU A 274 -0.57 -8.59 -18.96
CA LEU A 274 -1.87 -8.78 -19.59
C LEU A 274 -2.12 -7.72 -20.68
N PHE A 275 -1.88 -6.43 -20.41
CA PHE A 275 -2.05 -5.35 -21.38
C PHE A 275 -0.96 -5.37 -22.47
N ALA A 276 0.25 -5.82 -22.15
CA ALA A 276 1.30 -6.09 -23.14
C ALA A 276 0.98 -7.30 -24.04
N GLY A 277 -0.06 -8.08 -23.75
CA GLY A 277 -0.45 -9.26 -24.52
C GLY A 277 0.43 -10.48 -24.33
N THR A 278 1.28 -10.50 -23.30
CA THR A 278 2.18 -11.61 -22.94
C THR A 278 1.61 -12.55 -21.89
N SER A 279 0.43 -12.23 -21.35
CA SER A 279 -0.28 -13.03 -20.35
C SER A 279 -1.78 -13.11 -20.66
N THR A 280 -2.54 -13.84 -19.86
CA THR A 280 -3.98 -14.06 -20.03
C THR A 280 -4.76 -13.63 -18.79
N PRO A 281 -6.08 -13.35 -18.91
CA PRO A 281 -6.96 -13.12 -17.76
C PRO A 281 -6.89 -14.24 -16.71
N GLY A 282 -6.78 -15.50 -17.13
CA GLY A 282 -6.63 -16.65 -16.23
C GLY A 282 -5.37 -16.57 -15.35
N SER A 283 -4.25 -16.09 -15.90
CA SER A 283 -3.02 -15.87 -15.14
C SER A 283 -3.18 -14.75 -14.10
N LEU A 284 -3.89 -13.67 -14.42
CA LEU A 284 -4.20 -12.60 -13.47
C LEU A 284 -5.04 -13.11 -12.29
N PHE A 285 -6.07 -13.92 -12.56
CA PHE A 285 -6.89 -14.53 -11.48
C PHE A 285 -6.07 -15.47 -10.61
N ALA A 286 -5.17 -16.26 -11.20
CA ALA A 286 -4.28 -17.16 -10.46
C ALA A 286 -3.34 -16.36 -9.53
N THR A 287 -2.73 -15.26 -10.03
CA THR A 287 -1.90 -14.37 -9.22
C THR A 287 -2.71 -13.73 -8.08
N ASN A 288 -3.92 -13.22 -8.39
CA ASN A 288 -4.81 -12.66 -7.38
C ASN A 288 -5.12 -13.65 -6.24
N SER A 289 -5.48 -14.89 -6.62
CA SER A 289 -5.79 -15.95 -5.66
C SER A 289 -4.58 -16.29 -4.78
N THR A 290 -3.39 -16.38 -5.39
CA THR A 290 -2.14 -16.69 -4.69
C THR A 290 -1.79 -15.59 -3.68
N GLU A 291 -1.82 -14.32 -4.09
CA GLU A 291 -1.47 -13.20 -3.21
C GLU A 291 -2.44 -13.03 -2.04
N ILE A 292 -3.76 -13.12 -2.30
CA ILE A 292 -4.76 -13.03 -1.23
C ILE A 292 -4.68 -14.24 -0.31
N GLY A 293 -4.44 -15.43 -0.85
CA GLY A 293 -4.30 -16.67 -0.08
C GLY A 293 -3.01 -16.76 0.73
N SER A 294 -2.01 -15.91 0.44
CA SER A 294 -0.72 -15.91 1.15
C SER A 294 -0.69 -15.05 2.42
N ILE A 295 -1.71 -14.22 2.65
CA ILE A 295 -1.75 -13.30 3.80
C ILE A 295 -2.86 -13.69 4.79
N PRO A 296 -2.70 -13.38 6.09
CA PRO A 296 -3.78 -13.52 7.08
C PRO A 296 -5.03 -12.74 6.68
N ALA A 297 -6.21 -13.25 7.03
CA ALA A 297 -7.50 -12.63 6.72
C ALA A 297 -7.72 -11.25 7.38
N SER A 298 -6.85 -10.86 8.33
CA SER A 298 -6.86 -9.53 8.96
C SER A 298 -6.29 -8.44 8.07
N GLY A 299 -5.55 -8.80 7.00
CA GLY A 299 -4.95 -7.88 6.06
C GLY A 299 -5.57 -7.92 4.67
N THR A 300 -5.16 -6.98 3.82
CA THR A 300 -5.50 -6.96 2.40
C THR A 300 -4.37 -6.33 1.58
N LYS A 301 -4.47 -6.42 0.26
CA LYS A 301 -3.45 -5.94 -0.67
C LYS A 301 -3.74 -4.52 -1.16
N LEU A 302 -2.69 -3.69 -1.26
CA LEU A 302 -2.71 -2.46 -2.04
C LEU A 302 -2.66 -2.81 -3.52
N ARG A 303 -3.60 -2.30 -4.32
CA ARG A 303 -3.75 -2.56 -5.76
C ARG A 303 -3.52 -1.29 -6.56
N TYR A 304 -2.63 -1.35 -7.54
CA TYR A 304 -2.23 -0.17 -8.31
C TYR A 304 -1.87 -0.54 -9.75
N ILE A 305 -1.83 0.46 -10.61
CA ILE A 305 -1.34 0.37 -11.97
C ILE A 305 -0.03 1.16 -12.16
N THR A 306 0.39 1.91 -11.16
CA THR A 306 1.70 2.56 -10.99
C THR A 306 1.83 3.07 -9.55
N ASN A 307 3.04 3.37 -9.12
CA ASN A 307 3.43 4.08 -7.92
C ASN A 307 4.65 4.97 -8.23
N HIS A 308 5.31 5.57 -7.23
CA HIS A 308 6.45 6.46 -7.46
C HIS A 308 7.66 5.75 -8.11
N ASP A 309 7.92 4.48 -7.77
CA ASP A 309 9.01 3.69 -8.32
C ASP A 309 8.73 3.27 -9.75
N ASP A 310 7.55 2.73 -9.99
CA ASP A 310 7.12 2.24 -11.30
C ASP A 310 6.96 3.40 -12.30
N ALA A 311 6.45 4.55 -11.87
CA ALA A 311 6.37 5.75 -12.71
C ALA A 311 7.76 6.29 -13.13
N SER A 312 8.78 6.00 -12.34
CA SER A 312 10.18 6.35 -12.64
C SER A 312 10.83 5.34 -13.59
N SER A 313 10.59 4.03 -13.36
CA SER A 313 11.24 2.94 -14.09
C SER A 313 10.49 2.51 -15.36
N ASP A 314 9.18 2.37 -15.29
CA ASP A 314 8.35 1.79 -16.36
C ASP A 314 7.70 2.86 -17.26
N GLY A 315 7.64 4.09 -16.77
CA GLY A 315 7.05 5.20 -17.51
C GLY A 315 5.63 5.57 -17.06
N SER A 316 4.88 6.25 -17.94
CA SER A 316 3.53 6.69 -17.63
C SER A 316 2.51 5.58 -17.86
N THR A 317 1.40 5.61 -17.10
CA THR A 317 0.28 4.68 -17.31
C THR A 317 -0.32 4.75 -18.72
N ILE A 318 -0.26 5.93 -19.36
CA ILE A 318 -0.68 6.11 -20.75
C ILE A 318 0.17 5.27 -21.70
N THR A 319 1.47 5.27 -21.50
CA THR A 319 2.41 4.48 -22.32
C THR A 319 2.30 2.99 -22.01
N GLU A 320 2.25 2.64 -20.73
CA GLU A 320 2.28 1.25 -20.27
C GLU A 320 1.03 0.47 -20.70
N TYR A 321 -0.15 1.12 -20.68
CA TYR A 321 -1.43 0.44 -20.92
C TYR A 321 -2.07 0.76 -22.29
N GLY A 322 -1.30 1.30 -23.25
CA GLY A 322 -1.78 1.52 -24.62
C GLY A 322 -2.74 2.70 -24.78
N GLY A 323 -2.53 3.77 -24.02
CA GLY A 323 -3.29 5.01 -24.07
C GLY A 323 -4.25 5.21 -22.91
N LYS A 324 -5.00 6.31 -22.95
CA LYS A 324 -5.95 6.68 -21.89
C LYS A 324 -6.96 5.57 -21.58
N GLN A 325 -7.56 4.97 -22.60
CA GLN A 325 -8.60 3.95 -22.41
C GLN A 325 -8.01 2.68 -21.79
N GLY A 326 -6.82 2.26 -22.20
CA GLY A 326 -6.13 1.12 -21.60
C GLY A 326 -5.75 1.37 -20.13
N ALA A 327 -5.26 2.57 -19.80
CA ALA A 327 -4.98 2.96 -18.43
C ALA A 327 -6.24 2.95 -17.53
N LEU A 328 -7.37 3.44 -18.05
CA LEU A 328 -8.66 3.38 -17.36
C LEU A 328 -9.17 1.94 -17.19
N ALA A 329 -9.01 1.10 -18.22
CA ALA A 329 -9.37 -0.32 -18.15
C ALA A 329 -8.53 -1.06 -17.09
N ALA A 330 -7.22 -0.82 -17.04
CA ALA A 330 -6.34 -1.36 -16.01
C ALA A 330 -6.75 -0.87 -14.62
N PHE A 331 -7.04 0.42 -14.47
CA PHE A 331 -7.49 0.99 -13.18
C PHE A 331 -8.85 0.43 -12.73
N ALA A 332 -9.77 0.17 -13.65
CA ALA A 332 -11.04 -0.49 -13.32
C ALA A 332 -10.82 -1.91 -12.77
N ILE A 333 -9.89 -2.69 -13.35
CA ILE A 333 -9.56 -4.04 -12.85
C ILE A 333 -9.04 -3.96 -11.41
N VAL A 334 -8.04 -3.11 -11.12
CA VAL A 334 -7.45 -3.00 -9.78
C VAL A 334 -8.44 -2.43 -8.76
N SER A 335 -9.38 -1.61 -9.20
CA SER A 335 -10.42 -1.02 -8.32
C SER A 335 -11.53 -2.01 -7.96
N TYR A 336 -11.81 -3.02 -8.80
CA TYR A 336 -12.99 -3.87 -8.66
C TYR A 336 -12.69 -5.32 -8.26
N MET A 337 -11.49 -5.83 -8.51
CA MET A 337 -11.19 -7.24 -8.22
C MET A 337 -11.01 -7.52 -6.71
N GLY A 338 -10.78 -6.48 -5.91
CA GLY A 338 -10.58 -6.56 -4.46
C GLY A 338 -9.28 -5.91 -4.03
N GLY A 339 -9.14 -5.66 -2.73
CA GLY A 339 -8.03 -4.89 -2.16
C GLY A 339 -8.32 -3.39 -2.12
N VAL A 340 -7.30 -2.61 -1.82
CA VAL A 340 -7.34 -1.15 -1.71
C VAL A 340 -6.74 -0.51 -2.95
N PRO A 341 -7.49 0.27 -3.73
CA PRO A 341 -6.95 0.94 -4.91
C PRO A 341 -6.07 2.12 -4.52
N LEU A 342 -4.93 2.25 -5.22
CA LEU A 342 -4.01 3.37 -5.14
C LEU A 342 -4.07 4.19 -6.43
N ILE A 343 -4.04 5.51 -6.30
CA ILE A 343 -3.76 6.46 -7.37
C ILE A 343 -2.44 7.15 -7.04
N TYR A 344 -1.45 7.08 -7.93
CA TYR A 344 -0.23 7.89 -7.82
C TYR A 344 -0.46 9.28 -8.44
N SER A 345 0.11 10.32 -7.82
CA SER A 345 -0.03 11.72 -8.29
C SER A 345 0.21 11.85 -9.78
N SER A 346 -0.68 12.55 -10.48
CA SER A 346 -0.74 12.74 -11.94
C SER A 346 -1.34 11.60 -12.76
N GLN A 347 -1.57 10.44 -12.19
CA GLN A 347 -2.18 9.30 -12.89
C GLN A 347 -3.58 9.64 -13.39
N GLU A 348 -4.38 10.35 -12.58
CA GLU A 348 -5.76 10.71 -12.90
C GLU A 348 -5.89 11.70 -14.06
N VAL A 349 -4.85 12.48 -14.31
CA VAL A 349 -4.78 13.40 -15.46
C VAL A 349 -4.01 12.83 -16.63
N GLY A 350 -3.55 11.58 -16.55
CA GLY A 350 -2.85 10.88 -17.62
C GLY A 350 -1.56 11.61 -18.04
N TYR A 351 -0.73 12.00 -17.07
CA TYR A 351 0.56 12.62 -17.37
C TYR A 351 1.40 11.68 -18.25
N PRO A 352 1.91 12.17 -19.41
CA PRO A 352 2.39 11.25 -20.45
C PRO A 352 3.84 10.80 -20.31
N ASN A 353 4.60 11.40 -19.36
CA ASN A 353 6.03 11.14 -19.25
C ASN A 353 6.36 10.36 -17.96
N PRO A 354 7.52 9.69 -17.90
CA PRO A 354 8.04 9.15 -16.65
C PRO A 354 8.20 10.24 -15.59
N ILE A 355 7.98 9.90 -14.33
CA ILE A 355 8.18 10.80 -13.21
C ILE A 355 9.34 10.26 -12.37
N ASN A 356 10.49 10.90 -12.48
CA ASN A 356 11.59 10.64 -11.56
C ASN A 356 11.35 11.44 -10.28
N PHE A 357 11.04 10.73 -9.18
CA PHE A 357 10.67 11.34 -7.90
C PHE A 357 11.83 12.07 -7.18
N PHE A 358 13.05 11.97 -7.70
CA PHE A 358 14.18 12.81 -7.23
C PHE A 358 14.04 14.27 -7.67
N ASN A 359 13.29 14.56 -8.72
CA ASN A 359 13.20 15.84 -9.37
C ASN A 359 11.82 16.50 -9.21
N ASN A 360 11.80 17.82 -9.27
CA ASN A 360 10.54 18.55 -9.43
C ASN A 360 10.02 18.33 -10.86
N VAL A 361 8.74 17.95 -10.98
CA VAL A 361 8.07 17.69 -12.25
C VAL A 361 6.81 18.55 -12.31
N ALA A 362 6.74 19.46 -13.27
CA ALA A 362 5.54 20.27 -13.47
C ALA A 362 4.43 19.42 -14.13
N VAL A 363 3.36 19.16 -13.40
CA VAL A 363 2.18 18.45 -13.88
C VAL A 363 1.04 19.42 -14.08
N ASP A 364 0.42 19.37 -15.26
CA ASP A 364 -0.84 20.08 -15.49
C ASP A 364 -2.03 19.22 -15.00
N TYR A 365 -2.44 19.51 -13.78
CA TYR A 365 -3.59 18.82 -13.16
C TYR A 365 -4.96 19.23 -13.74
N THR A 366 -5.00 20.11 -14.77
CA THR A 366 -6.21 20.43 -15.53
C THR A 366 -6.32 19.63 -16.82
N ALA A 367 -5.27 18.89 -17.17
CA ALA A 367 -5.25 18.04 -18.36
C ALA A 367 -6.28 16.90 -18.25
N ASN A 368 -6.75 16.47 -19.42
CA ASN A 368 -7.60 15.26 -19.57
C ASN A 368 -8.79 15.18 -18.57
N PRO A 369 -9.70 16.16 -18.54
CA PRO A 369 -10.85 16.14 -17.64
C PRO A 369 -11.79 14.94 -17.87
N ASP A 370 -11.72 14.33 -19.05
CA ASP A 370 -12.39 13.07 -19.39
C ASP A 370 -11.85 11.89 -18.55
N MET A 371 -10.54 11.80 -18.37
CA MET A 371 -9.95 10.78 -17.48
C MET A 371 -10.33 11.01 -16.02
N VAL A 372 -10.23 12.25 -15.54
CA VAL A 372 -10.65 12.62 -14.17
C VAL A 372 -12.11 12.22 -13.92
N ALA A 373 -13.00 12.46 -14.89
CA ALA A 373 -14.40 12.05 -14.80
C ALA A 373 -14.54 10.52 -14.74
N ALA A 374 -13.75 9.79 -15.52
CA ALA A 374 -13.74 8.32 -15.50
C ALA A 374 -13.23 7.76 -14.16
N TYR A 375 -12.17 8.32 -13.58
CA TYR A 375 -11.71 7.95 -12.24
C TYR A 375 -12.79 8.15 -11.18
N LYS A 376 -13.48 9.29 -11.19
CA LYS A 376 -14.63 9.56 -10.30
C LYS A 376 -15.73 8.52 -10.47
N GLN A 377 -16.04 8.14 -11.70
CA GLN A 377 -17.08 7.16 -12.00
C GLN A 377 -16.69 5.76 -11.50
N ILE A 378 -15.44 5.32 -11.75
CA ILE A 378 -14.93 4.02 -11.30
C ILE A 378 -14.96 3.95 -9.77
N LEU A 379 -14.42 4.95 -9.09
CA LEU A 379 -14.36 4.94 -7.63
C LEU A 379 -15.71 5.17 -6.98
N GLY A 380 -16.59 5.97 -7.59
CA GLY A 380 -17.97 6.13 -7.15
C GLY A 380 -18.77 4.83 -7.22
N PHE A 381 -18.59 4.04 -8.28
CA PHE A 381 -19.21 2.72 -8.40
C PHE A 381 -18.64 1.76 -7.33
N ARG A 382 -17.31 1.73 -7.11
CA ARG A 382 -16.70 0.95 -6.02
C ARG A 382 -17.30 1.34 -4.65
N ALA A 383 -17.42 2.62 -4.37
CA ALA A 383 -17.92 3.10 -3.08
C ALA A 383 -19.35 2.65 -2.81
N ALA A 384 -20.20 2.58 -3.85
CA ALA A 384 -21.61 2.21 -3.76
C ALA A 384 -21.86 0.71 -3.59
N HIS A 385 -20.87 -0.17 -3.87
CA HIS A 385 -21.06 -1.61 -3.91
C HIS A 385 -20.15 -2.35 -2.90
N GLU A 386 -20.77 -2.92 -1.87
CA GLU A 386 -20.06 -3.73 -0.87
C GLU A 386 -19.47 -5.00 -1.49
N ALA A 387 -20.15 -5.57 -2.50
CA ALA A 387 -19.66 -6.71 -3.24
C ALA A 387 -18.25 -6.50 -3.80
N ILE A 388 -17.94 -5.33 -4.35
CA ILE A 388 -16.61 -5.00 -4.87
C ILE A 388 -15.54 -5.07 -3.77
N LYS A 389 -15.88 -4.58 -2.56
CA LYS A 389 -14.94 -4.44 -1.45
C LYS A 389 -14.65 -5.78 -0.77
N THR A 390 -15.70 -6.52 -0.42
CA THR A 390 -15.63 -7.72 0.42
C THR A 390 -16.28 -8.96 -0.18
N GLY A 391 -16.96 -8.84 -1.32
CA GLY A 391 -17.74 -9.93 -1.93
C GLY A 391 -16.88 -11.10 -2.41
N ILE A 392 -17.53 -12.26 -2.51
CA ILE A 392 -16.94 -13.47 -3.08
C ILE A 392 -16.73 -13.26 -4.57
N LEU A 393 -15.54 -13.58 -5.06
CA LEU A 393 -15.18 -13.46 -6.47
C LEU A 393 -15.43 -14.78 -7.20
N THR A 394 -16.23 -14.71 -8.27
CA THR A 394 -16.41 -15.80 -9.23
C THR A 394 -15.83 -15.36 -10.58
N GLN A 395 -14.77 -16.03 -11.04
CA GLN A 395 -14.18 -15.74 -12.34
C GLN A 395 -14.93 -16.44 -13.48
N TYR A 396 -14.98 -15.80 -14.64
CA TYR A 396 -15.44 -16.38 -15.89
C TYR A 396 -14.27 -16.47 -16.88
N ASN A 397 -14.00 -17.67 -17.40
CA ASN A 397 -12.84 -17.89 -18.26
C ASN A 397 -13.07 -17.27 -19.64
N ASP A 398 -12.16 -16.43 -20.07
CA ASP A 398 -12.06 -15.87 -21.41
C ASP A 398 -10.58 -15.65 -21.76
N ALA A 399 -10.25 -15.63 -23.04
CA ALA A 399 -8.87 -15.46 -23.52
C ALA A 399 -8.40 -14.00 -23.46
N ASN A 400 -9.31 -13.04 -23.65
CA ASN A 400 -8.99 -11.63 -23.85
C ASN A 400 -9.75 -10.69 -22.89
N ILE A 401 -10.83 -11.18 -22.28
CA ILE A 401 -11.71 -10.41 -21.40
C ILE A 401 -11.44 -10.81 -19.93
N VAL A 402 -11.14 -9.84 -19.08
CA VAL A 402 -11.20 -10.03 -17.64
C VAL A 402 -12.66 -9.97 -17.23
N ALA A 403 -13.23 -11.13 -16.92
CA ALA A 403 -14.65 -11.30 -16.61
C ALA A 403 -14.82 -11.93 -15.23
N PHE A 404 -15.50 -11.25 -14.33
CA PHE A 404 -15.79 -11.78 -13.00
C PHE A 404 -17.06 -11.17 -12.39
N GLU A 405 -17.67 -11.94 -11.50
CA GLU A 405 -18.76 -11.49 -10.63
C GLU A 405 -18.26 -11.39 -9.20
N LYS A 406 -18.73 -10.40 -8.47
CA LYS A 406 -18.56 -10.28 -7.01
C LYS A 406 -19.91 -10.21 -6.34
N THR A 407 -20.11 -11.02 -5.29
CA THR A 407 -21.38 -11.15 -4.59
C THR A 407 -21.23 -10.91 -3.09
N SER A 408 -22.13 -10.10 -2.52
CA SER A 408 -22.20 -9.84 -1.08
C SER A 408 -23.66 -9.63 -0.65
N GLY A 409 -24.28 -10.67 -0.09
CA GLY A 409 -25.70 -10.61 0.26
C GLY A 409 -26.59 -10.48 -0.99
N ILE A 410 -27.24 -9.34 -1.14
CA ILE A 410 -28.09 -9.00 -2.29
C ILE A 410 -27.37 -8.06 -3.28
N ASP A 411 -26.12 -7.72 -3.02
CA ASP A 411 -25.32 -6.85 -3.90
C ASP A 411 -24.47 -7.72 -4.83
N ASP A 412 -24.88 -7.80 -6.08
CA ASP A 412 -24.19 -8.53 -7.13
C ASP A 412 -23.61 -7.55 -8.15
N VAL A 413 -22.34 -7.68 -8.46
CA VAL A 413 -21.60 -6.87 -9.44
C VAL A 413 -20.91 -7.78 -10.45
N LEU A 414 -21.21 -7.59 -11.75
CA LEU A 414 -20.50 -8.24 -12.85
C LEU A 414 -19.57 -7.22 -13.52
N VAL A 415 -18.30 -7.59 -13.69
CA VAL A 415 -17.27 -6.75 -14.32
C VAL A 415 -16.75 -7.43 -15.58
N LEU A 416 -16.74 -6.70 -16.70
CA LEU A 416 -16.19 -7.15 -17.97
C LEU A 416 -15.20 -6.10 -18.47
N VAL A 417 -13.94 -6.49 -18.67
CA VAL A 417 -12.88 -5.57 -19.15
C VAL A 417 -12.17 -6.17 -20.36
N ASN A 418 -12.25 -5.51 -21.48
CA ASN A 418 -11.45 -5.84 -22.65
C ASN A 418 -10.05 -5.23 -22.52
N THR A 419 -9.01 -6.08 -22.51
CA THR A 419 -7.62 -5.66 -22.34
C THR A 419 -6.88 -5.46 -23.66
N LYS A 420 -7.60 -5.50 -24.81
CA LYS A 420 -7.04 -5.38 -26.15
C LYS A 420 -7.49 -4.10 -26.84
N ASN A 421 -6.64 -3.62 -27.75
CA ASN A 421 -6.96 -2.51 -28.65
C ASN A 421 -7.74 -3.01 -29.89
N ALA A 422 -8.70 -3.90 -29.66
CA ALA A 422 -9.61 -4.43 -30.66
C ALA A 422 -10.93 -4.79 -29.97
N ALA A 423 -12.03 -4.78 -30.70
CA ALA A 423 -13.28 -5.29 -30.17
C ALA A 423 -13.18 -6.81 -29.96
N GLU A 424 -13.60 -7.27 -28.80
CA GLU A 424 -13.56 -8.68 -28.41
C GLU A 424 -14.98 -9.19 -28.11
N THR A 425 -15.21 -10.46 -28.39
CA THR A 425 -16.51 -11.09 -28.12
C THR A 425 -16.40 -12.02 -26.91
N PHE A 426 -17.03 -11.62 -25.82
CA PHE A 426 -17.19 -12.44 -24.62
C PHE A 426 -18.19 -13.58 -24.88
N SER A 427 -17.75 -14.81 -24.76
CA SER A 427 -18.65 -15.97 -24.77
C SER A 427 -19.36 -16.05 -23.42
N VAL A 428 -20.63 -15.64 -23.40
CA VAL A 428 -21.39 -15.54 -22.15
C VAL A 428 -21.61 -16.91 -21.53
N PRO A 429 -21.13 -17.17 -20.30
CA PRO A 429 -21.34 -18.43 -19.62
C PRO A 429 -22.82 -18.71 -19.37
N ALA A 430 -23.21 -19.98 -19.32
CA ALA A 430 -24.61 -20.39 -19.11
C ALA A 430 -25.26 -19.77 -17.87
N ALA A 431 -24.47 -19.53 -16.81
CA ALA A 431 -24.92 -18.89 -15.57
C ALA A 431 -25.38 -17.43 -15.77
N LEU A 432 -24.87 -16.73 -16.79
CA LEU A 432 -25.22 -15.35 -17.10
C LEU A 432 -26.24 -15.25 -18.24
N GLN A 433 -26.45 -16.28 -19.06
CA GLN A 433 -27.38 -16.24 -20.18
C GLN A 433 -28.82 -16.05 -19.69
N GLY A 434 -29.56 -15.16 -20.37
CA GLY A 434 -30.93 -14.82 -20.01
C GLY A 434 -31.06 -13.94 -18.76
N THR A 435 -29.97 -13.62 -18.07
CA THR A 435 -30.00 -12.71 -16.91
C THR A 435 -29.97 -11.26 -17.36
N THR A 436 -30.70 -10.40 -16.62
CA THR A 436 -30.73 -8.96 -16.86
C THR A 436 -30.00 -8.22 -15.78
N TRP A 437 -29.12 -7.33 -16.18
CA TRP A 437 -28.26 -6.51 -15.33
C TRP A 437 -28.43 -5.02 -15.67
N VAL A 438 -28.18 -4.16 -14.71
CA VAL A 438 -28.16 -2.70 -14.93
C VAL A 438 -26.70 -2.27 -15.11
N ASN A 439 -26.40 -1.63 -16.24
CA ASN A 439 -25.08 -1.01 -16.43
C ASN A 439 -24.88 0.09 -15.39
N GLY A 440 -23.87 -0.04 -14.55
CA GLY A 440 -23.59 0.85 -13.42
C GLY A 440 -23.22 2.28 -13.81
N TYR A 441 -22.79 2.49 -15.06
CA TYR A 441 -22.36 3.78 -15.57
C TYR A 441 -23.46 4.53 -16.32
N THR A 442 -24.32 3.79 -17.05
CA THR A 442 -25.35 4.40 -17.89
C THR A 442 -26.77 4.23 -17.34
N GLY A 443 -26.97 3.32 -16.40
CA GLY A 443 -28.29 2.92 -15.90
C GLY A 443 -29.12 2.08 -16.88
N ALA A 444 -28.57 1.71 -18.04
CA ALA A 444 -29.28 0.90 -19.02
C ALA A 444 -29.37 -0.57 -18.61
N ASN A 445 -30.53 -1.19 -18.87
CA ASN A 445 -30.69 -2.64 -18.71
C ASN A 445 -29.98 -3.37 -19.85
N VAL A 446 -29.26 -4.42 -19.51
CA VAL A 446 -28.59 -5.34 -20.43
C VAL A 446 -29.00 -6.77 -20.11
N THR A 447 -29.63 -7.46 -21.07
CA THR A 447 -29.89 -8.90 -20.95
C THR A 447 -28.84 -9.65 -21.77
N PHE A 448 -28.08 -10.51 -21.10
CA PHE A 448 -27.01 -11.29 -21.73
C PHE A 448 -27.60 -12.44 -22.55
N SER A 449 -27.23 -12.50 -23.83
CA SER A 449 -27.48 -13.64 -24.71
C SER A 449 -26.30 -14.64 -24.64
N THR A 450 -26.00 -15.36 -25.70
CA THR A 450 -24.86 -16.29 -25.78
C THR A 450 -23.53 -15.59 -26.00
N GLN A 451 -23.55 -14.34 -26.51
CA GLN A 451 -22.35 -13.54 -26.81
C GLN A 451 -22.59 -12.08 -26.46
N TYR A 452 -21.49 -11.37 -26.10
CA TYR A 452 -21.53 -9.94 -25.83
C TYR A 452 -20.23 -9.29 -26.35
N THR A 453 -20.36 -8.33 -27.29
CA THR A 453 -19.20 -7.63 -27.86
C THR A 453 -18.78 -6.47 -26.99
N ILE A 454 -17.50 -6.40 -26.64
CA ILE A 454 -16.89 -5.36 -25.81
C ILE A 454 -15.87 -4.59 -26.65
N GLN A 455 -16.04 -3.27 -26.70
CA GLN A 455 -15.20 -2.38 -27.50
C GLN A 455 -13.74 -2.36 -27.00
N PRO A 456 -12.78 -1.87 -27.83
CA PRO A 456 -11.39 -1.78 -27.44
C PRO A 456 -11.19 -1.09 -26.08
N TYR A 457 -10.42 -1.70 -25.18
CA TYR A 457 -10.13 -1.19 -23.85
C TYR A 457 -11.36 -0.75 -23.01
N SER A 458 -12.57 -1.21 -23.39
CA SER A 458 -13.77 -0.92 -22.60
C SER A 458 -13.76 -1.68 -21.29
N TYR A 459 -14.20 -0.99 -20.24
CA TYR A 459 -14.48 -1.56 -18.93
C TYR A 459 -15.95 -1.33 -18.60
N LEU A 460 -16.64 -2.37 -18.22
CA LEU A 460 -18.07 -2.38 -17.95
C LEU A 460 -18.29 -2.94 -16.54
N ALA A 461 -19.11 -2.27 -15.77
CA ALA A 461 -19.56 -2.76 -14.47
C ALA A 461 -21.08 -2.77 -14.44
N PHE A 462 -21.65 -3.90 -14.09
CA PHE A 462 -23.09 -4.12 -14.03
C PHE A 462 -23.47 -4.49 -12.61
N LYS A 463 -24.71 -4.18 -12.23
CA LYS A 463 -25.27 -4.49 -10.92
C LYS A 463 -26.66 -5.12 -11.04
N ARG A 464 -27.02 -5.91 -10.05
CA ARG A 464 -28.39 -6.40 -9.86
C ARG A 464 -28.71 -6.58 -8.38
#